data_9062a58d633428783ecd693d1765dc47
#
_entry.id   9062a58d633428783ecd693d1765dc47
#
_cell.length_a   1.000
_cell.length_b   1.000
_cell.length_c   1.000
_cell.angle_alpha   90.00
_cell.angle_beta   90.00
_cell.angle_gamma   90.00
#
_symmetry.space_group_name_H-M   'P 1'
#
loop_
_entity.id
_entity.type
_entity.pdbx_description
1 polymer ?
#
loop_
_entity_poly.entity_id
_entity_poly.type
_entity_poly.pdbx_seq_one_letter_code
_entity_poly.pdbx_strand_id
1 'polypeptide(L)'
;MNHPALPLFPGFSHQQVEVAPGLHISAMLGGQGPGLLLLHGHPQTLAIWHKVVPTLARHFSVVAADLRGYGDSSKPEGGPHHAAYAKRNMAQDQVVLMQRLGFDSFDVLAHDRGARVAHRLGMDHPQAVRKMVLLDIAPTLAMYAQTTEAFARAYWHWFFLIQAHPMPERLIQADPAAYVTDVMGQRSAGLAPFDARALAEYQRCLALPGAAHGLCEDYRAAASIDLVHDREDRAQGRRLAMPIQVLWGAQGVVQHCFDPLKEWQKVAHQVSGQALPCGHYIAEEAPDALLAQVLPFLSPTPA
;
A
#
# COMPACT_ATOMS: atom_id res chain seq x y z
N MET A 1 0.85 26.37 -0.35
CA MET A 1 -0.52 26.07 -0.89
C MET A 1 -1.05 24.87 -0.12
N ASN A 2 -2.35 24.85 0.23
CA ASN A 2 -2.92 23.70 0.94
C ASN A 2 -3.03 22.50 -0.01
N HIS A 3 -2.60 21.32 0.46
CA HIS A 3 -2.75 20.08 -0.30
C HIS A 3 -4.23 19.74 -0.54
N PRO A 4 -4.63 19.31 -1.75
CA PRO A 4 -6.05 19.05 -2.08
C PRO A 4 -6.74 18.03 -1.17
N ALA A 5 -6.03 17.00 -0.71
CA ALA A 5 -6.57 16.00 0.22
C ALA A 5 -6.65 16.48 1.68
N LEU A 6 -6.09 17.65 2.03
CA LEU A 6 -6.07 18.13 3.42
C LEU A 6 -7.47 18.21 4.08
N PRO A 7 -8.55 18.59 3.37
CA PRO A 7 -9.89 18.58 3.95
C PRO A 7 -10.40 17.19 4.39
N LEU A 8 -9.80 16.12 3.89
CA LEU A 8 -10.08 14.73 4.29
C LEU A 8 -9.32 14.33 5.58
N PHE A 9 -8.37 15.15 6.03
CA PHE A 9 -7.47 14.89 7.16
C PHE A 9 -7.56 16.01 8.23
N PRO A 10 -8.69 16.13 8.93
CA PRO A 10 -8.85 17.19 9.92
C PRO A 10 -7.80 17.09 11.03
N GLY A 11 -7.11 18.20 11.31
CA GLY A 11 -6.05 18.27 12.31
C GLY A 11 -4.67 17.75 11.85
N PHE A 12 -4.54 17.36 10.57
CA PHE A 12 -3.26 16.96 9.98
C PHE A 12 -2.58 18.13 9.25
N SER A 13 -1.28 18.01 9.08
CA SER A 13 -0.47 18.87 8.22
C SER A 13 0.09 18.05 7.04
N HIS A 14 0.28 18.70 5.90
CA HIS A 14 0.94 18.10 4.74
C HIS A 14 2.42 18.48 4.71
N GLN A 15 3.26 17.51 4.37
CA GLN A 15 4.70 17.70 4.14
C GLN A 15 5.16 16.99 2.87
N GLN A 16 6.13 17.62 2.20
CA GLN A 16 6.96 17.00 1.16
C GLN A 16 8.34 16.73 1.77
N VAL A 17 8.67 15.48 1.99
CA VAL A 17 9.91 15.07 2.63
C VAL A 17 10.88 14.51 1.60
N GLU A 18 12.04 15.13 1.45
CA GLU A 18 13.09 14.59 0.58
C GLU A 18 13.69 13.34 1.21
N VAL A 19 13.59 12.20 0.52
CA VAL A 19 14.08 10.88 1.00
C VAL A 19 15.34 10.43 0.28
N ALA A 20 15.62 11.00 -0.89
CA ALA A 20 16.87 10.88 -1.63
C ALA A 20 17.06 12.16 -2.46
N PRO A 21 18.25 12.46 -2.98
CA PRO A 21 18.48 13.66 -3.78
C PRO A 21 17.46 13.84 -4.91
N GLY A 22 16.63 14.88 -4.83
CA GLY A 22 15.56 15.19 -5.77
C GLY A 22 14.34 14.29 -5.72
N LEU A 23 14.25 13.35 -4.76
CA LEU A 23 13.11 12.47 -4.59
C LEU A 23 12.37 12.81 -3.29
N HIS A 24 11.10 13.18 -3.43
CA HIS A 24 10.25 13.61 -2.33
C HIS A 24 9.06 12.67 -2.16
N ILE A 25 8.71 12.39 -0.90
CA ILE A 25 7.50 11.68 -0.50
C ILE A 25 6.51 12.66 0.10
N SER A 26 5.30 12.66 -0.46
CA SER A 26 4.15 13.42 0.05
C SER A 26 3.52 12.67 1.22
N ALA A 27 3.32 13.35 2.35
CA ALA A 27 2.73 12.73 3.53
C ALA A 27 1.83 13.68 4.31
N MET A 28 0.76 13.12 4.91
CA MET A 28 -0.08 13.75 5.91
C MET A 28 0.35 13.32 7.30
N LEU A 29 0.58 14.28 8.19
CA LEU A 29 1.06 14.06 9.56
C LEU A 29 0.06 14.58 10.57
N GLY A 30 -0.28 13.75 11.57
CA GLY A 30 -1.21 14.15 12.63
C GLY A 30 -1.20 13.20 13.81
N GLY A 31 -1.85 13.62 14.92
CA GLY A 31 -1.90 12.83 16.14
C GLY A 31 -0.65 12.91 17.00
N GLN A 32 -0.65 12.18 18.12
CA GLN A 32 0.46 12.08 19.07
C GLN A 32 0.57 10.66 19.62
N GLY A 33 1.79 10.20 19.87
CA GLY A 33 2.08 8.87 20.40
C GLY A 33 3.14 8.13 19.58
N PRO A 34 3.20 6.80 19.66
CA PRO A 34 4.10 5.99 18.85
C PRO A 34 3.88 6.21 17.35
N GLY A 35 4.95 6.17 16.55
CA GLY A 35 4.86 6.35 15.11
C GLY A 35 4.06 5.22 14.44
N LEU A 36 3.13 5.58 13.56
CA LEU A 36 2.35 4.66 12.72
C LEU A 36 2.40 5.14 11.26
N LEU A 37 3.04 4.33 10.41
CA LEU A 37 3.11 4.56 8.97
C LEU A 37 1.92 3.90 8.27
N LEU A 38 1.21 4.68 7.44
CA LEU A 38 0.09 4.22 6.62
C LEU A 38 0.48 4.24 5.14
N LEU A 39 0.39 3.08 4.46
CA LEU A 39 0.74 2.92 3.05
C LEU A 39 -0.45 2.42 2.23
N HIS A 40 -0.84 3.20 1.22
CA HIS A 40 -1.97 2.91 0.32
C HIS A 40 -1.62 1.91 -0.79
N GLY A 41 -2.61 1.57 -1.62
CA GLY A 41 -2.46 0.72 -2.80
C GLY A 41 -2.95 1.34 -4.10
N HIS A 42 -3.12 0.51 -5.11
CA HIS A 42 -3.56 0.86 -6.46
C HIS A 42 -5.10 0.89 -6.56
N PRO A 43 -5.68 1.83 -7.27
CA PRO A 43 -5.12 3.04 -7.91
C PRO A 43 -5.24 4.28 -7.01
N GLN A 44 -5.21 4.09 -5.70
CA GLN A 44 -5.49 5.09 -4.69
C GLN A 44 -4.23 5.89 -4.29
N THR A 45 -4.40 6.80 -3.33
CA THR A 45 -3.38 7.63 -2.71
C THR A 45 -3.50 7.54 -1.19
N LEU A 46 -2.71 8.32 -0.46
CA LEU A 46 -2.86 8.45 1.00
C LEU A 46 -4.29 8.75 1.45
N ALA A 47 -5.14 9.29 0.55
CA ALA A 47 -6.53 9.62 0.87
C ALA A 47 -7.40 8.42 1.27
N ILE A 48 -7.02 7.17 0.94
CA ILE A 48 -7.72 5.94 1.39
C ILE A 48 -7.93 5.90 2.92
N TRP A 49 -7.04 6.55 3.68
CA TRP A 49 -7.02 6.49 5.13
C TRP A 49 -7.96 7.46 5.82
N HIS A 50 -8.64 8.35 5.07
CA HIS A 50 -9.42 9.47 5.61
C HIS A 50 -10.49 9.06 6.65
N LYS A 51 -11.10 7.88 6.51
CA LYS A 51 -12.13 7.40 7.45
C LYS A 51 -11.55 6.87 8.76
N VAL A 52 -10.30 6.44 8.77
CA VAL A 52 -9.69 5.79 9.94
C VAL A 52 -8.69 6.68 10.68
N VAL A 53 -8.07 7.66 10.00
CA VAL A 53 -7.06 8.54 10.63
C VAL A 53 -7.58 9.35 11.80
N PRO A 54 -8.85 9.84 11.89
CA PRO A 54 -9.32 10.56 13.06
C PRO A 54 -9.27 9.73 14.33
N THR A 55 -9.51 8.41 14.22
CA THR A 55 -9.44 7.49 15.37
C THR A 55 -8.00 7.08 15.64
N LEU A 56 -7.21 6.75 14.63
CA LEU A 56 -5.81 6.36 14.80
C LEU A 56 -4.98 7.50 15.43
N ALA A 57 -5.23 8.76 15.04
CA ALA A 57 -4.50 9.92 15.57
C ALA A 57 -4.73 10.20 17.08
N ARG A 58 -5.72 9.56 17.70
CA ARG A 58 -5.89 9.62 19.16
C ARG A 58 -4.88 8.75 19.91
N HIS A 59 -4.24 7.81 19.23
CA HIS A 59 -3.37 6.79 19.81
C HIS A 59 -1.95 6.82 19.26
N PHE A 60 -1.76 7.38 18.06
CA PHE A 60 -0.50 7.33 17.31
C PHE A 60 -0.14 8.69 16.72
N SER A 61 1.15 8.91 16.53
CA SER A 61 1.66 9.88 15.55
C SER A 61 1.56 9.23 14.18
N VAL A 62 0.53 9.61 13.43
CA VAL A 62 0.19 9.01 12.14
C VAL A 62 0.93 9.72 11.01
N VAL A 63 1.58 8.93 10.15
CA VAL A 63 2.19 9.36 8.90
C VAL A 63 1.52 8.60 7.75
N ALA A 64 0.60 9.23 7.03
CA ALA A 64 -0.01 8.66 5.84
C ALA A 64 0.75 9.15 4.60
N ALA A 65 1.45 8.25 3.91
CA ALA A 65 2.35 8.60 2.82
C ALA A 65 1.81 8.15 1.45
N ASP A 66 2.03 8.98 0.43
CA ASP A 66 1.94 8.55 -0.96
C ASP A 66 3.20 7.76 -1.33
N LEU A 67 3.03 6.60 -1.93
CA LEU A 67 4.15 5.82 -2.44
C LEU A 67 4.86 6.56 -3.58
N ARG A 68 6.17 6.31 -3.78
CA ARG A 68 6.88 6.70 -5.00
C ARG A 68 6.07 6.31 -6.23
N GLY A 69 5.88 7.24 -7.18
CA GLY A 69 5.08 7.02 -8.38
C GLY A 69 3.60 7.33 -8.23
N TYR A 70 3.11 7.52 -7.01
CA TYR A 70 1.70 7.76 -6.69
C TYR A 70 1.47 9.13 -6.05
N GLY A 71 0.22 9.54 -6.01
CA GLY A 71 -0.21 10.75 -5.33
C GLY A 71 0.60 11.98 -5.75
N ASP A 72 0.99 12.78 -4.78
CA ASP A 72 1.87 13.93 -4.98
C ASP A 72 3.35 13.63 -4.67
N SER A 73 3.72 12.34 -4.48
CA SER A 73 5.12 11.91 -4.40
C SER A 73 5.83 11.97 -5.75
N SER A 74 7.15 12.02 -5.74
CA SER A 74 8.00 12.01 -6.93
C SER A 74 7.75 10.79 -7.82
N LYS A 75 7.83 10.99 -9.13
CA LYS A 75 7.56 10.01 -10.16
C LYS A 75 8.78 9.85 -11.08
N PRO A 76 9.90 9.26 -10.57
CA PRO A 76 11.11 9.10 -11.35
C PRO A 76 10.91 8.08 -12.48
N GLU A 77 11.84 8.08 -13.45
CA GLU A 77 11.96 7.01 -14.44
C GLU A 77 12.24 5.66 -13.77
N GLY A 78 11.79 4.56 -14.40
CA GLY A 78 11.93 3.20 -13.86
C GLY A 78 13.37 2.70 -13.71
N GLY A 79 14.25 3.19 -14.57
CA GLY A 79 15.64 2.77 -14.63
C GLY A 79 15.83 1.32 -15.13
N PRO A 80 17.07 0.81 -15.16
CA PRO A 80 17.34 -0.56 -15.58
C PRO A 80 16.57 -1.57 -14.73
N HIS A 81 15.94 -2.54 -15.38
CA HIS A 81 15.17 -3.61 -14.73
C HIS A 81 14.07 -3.12 -13.76
N HIS A 82 13.54 -1.91 -13.99
CA HIS A 82 12.52 -1.28 -13.14
C HIS A 82 12.99 -1.03 -11.69
N ALA A 83 14.30 -0.94 -11.47
CA ALA A 83 14.91 -0.93 -10.14
C ALA A 83 14.46 0.27 -9.29
N ALA A 84 14.16 1.41 -9.91
CA ALA A 84 13.66 2.59 -9.18
C ALA A 84 12.35 2.27 -8.43
N TYR A 85 11.52 1.36 -8.93
CA TYR A 85 10.25 0.96 -8.33
C TYR A 85 10.28 -0.41 -7.66
N ALA A 86 11.46 -1.04 -7.53
CA ALA A 86 11.61 -2.22 -6.70
C ALA A 86 11.14 -1.93 -5.27
N LYS A 87 10.40 -2.87 -4.67
CA LYS A 87 9.88 -2.69 -3.31
C LYS A 87 10.97 -2.42 -2.28
N ARG A 88 12.20 -2.89 -2.54
CA ARG A 88 13.38 -2.56 -1.75
C ARG A 88 13.67 -1.07 -1.71
N ASN A 89 13.66 -0.38 -2.85
CA ASN A 89 13.88 1.06 -2.93
C ASN A 89 12.70 1.85 -2.36
N MET A 90 11.46 1.40 -2.63
CA MET A 90 10.27 2.02 -2.06
C MET A 90 10.20 1.84 -0.53
N ALA A 91 10.67 0.72 0.01
CA ALA A 91 10.81 0.50 1.44
C ALA A 91 11.87 1.41 2.08
N GLN A 92 13.01 1.59 1.42
CA GLN A 92 14.05 2.53 1.85
C GLN A 92 13.51 3.97 1.93
N ASP A 93 12.66 4.39 0.98
CA ASP A 93 12.00 5.71 1.06
C ASP A 93 11.23 5.87 2.36
N GLN A 94 10.48 4.83 2.77
CA GLN A 94 9.66 4.89 3.99
C GLN A 94 10.51 4.90 5.26
N VAL A 95 11.63 4.18 5.28
CA VAL A 95 12.58 4.26 6.40
C VAL A 95 13.13 5.68 6.54
N VAL A 96 13.60 6.26 5.44
CA VAL A 96 14.16 7.63 5.46
C VAL A 96 13.08 8.66 5.81
N LEU A 97 11.86 8.51 5.26
CA LEU A 97 10.72 9.37 5.62
C LEU A 97 10.49 9.37 7.14
N MET A 98 10.34 8.18 7.72
CA MET A 98 10.05 8.05 9.15
C MET A 98 11.21 8.57 10.02
N GLN A 99 12.45 8.29 9.66
CA GLN A 99 13.63 8.82 10.36
C GLN A 99 13.70 10.35 10.30
N ARG A 100 13.42 10.97 9.15
CA ARG A 100 13.39 12.45 9.02
C ARG A 100 12.27 13.09 9.84
N LEU A 101 11.22 12.33 10.14
CA LEU A 101 10.12 12.74 11.01
C LEU A 101 10.36 12.39 12.48
N GLY A 102 11.53 11.81 12.84
CA GLY A 102 11.92 11.52 14.21
C GLY A 102 11.51 10.13 14.72
N PHE A 103 11.16 9.20 13.84
CA PHE A 103 10.76 7.84 14.20
C PHE A 103 11.78 6.81 13.69
N ASP A 104 12.68 6.35 14.57
CA ASP A 104 13.63 5.26 14.26
C ASP A 104 12.96 3.89 14.24
N SER A 105 11.86 3.72 14.98
CA SER A 105 11.02 2.52 14.95
C SER A 105 9.55 2.89 15.01
N PHE A 106 8.72 2.15 14.25
CA PHE A 106 7.31 2.48 14.05
C PHE A 106 6.48 1.22 13.75
N ASP A 107 5.17 1.35 13.86
CA ASP A 107 4.22 0.35 13.39
C ASP A 107 3.79 0.67 11.95
N VAL A 108 3.32 -0.35 11.23
CA VAL A 108 2.89 -0.19 9.84
C VAL A 108 1.48 -0.73 9.65
N LEU A 109 0.63 0.05 9.00
CA LEU A 109 -0.66 -0.39 8.47
C LEU A 109 -0.66 -0.13 6.96
N ALA A 110 -0.76 -1.18 6.16
CA ALA A 110 -0.53 -1.07 4.73
C ALA A 110 -1.54 -1.87 3.91
N HIS A 111 -1.98 -1.29 2.81
CA HIS A 111 -2.97 -1.88 1.91
C HIS A 111 -2.36 -2.14 0.53
N ASP A 112 -2.71 -3.27 -0.10
CA ASP A 112 -2.40 -3.65 -1.49
C ASP A 112 -0.92 -3.38 -1.88
N ARG A 113 -0.61 -2.42 -2.78
CA ARG A 113 0.76 -2.10 -3.20
C ARG A 113 1.62 -1.66 -2.02
N GLY A 114 1.05 -0.86 -1.11
CA GLY A 114 1.71 -0.45 0.13
C GLY A 114 2.06 -1.62 1.05
N ALA A 115 1.20 -2.64 1.10
CA ALA A 115 1.48 -3.83 1.89
C ALA A 115 2.63 -4.68 1.29
N ARG A 116 2.90 -4.59 -0.01
CA ARG A 116 4.08 -5.18 -0.64
C ARG A 116 5.36 -4.42 -0.29
N VAL A 117 5.26 -3.09 -0.24
CA VAL A 117 6.36 -2.25 0.28
C VAL A 117 6.62 -2.57 1.75
N ALA A 118 5.56 -2.71 2.56
CA ALA A 118 5.66 -3.08 3.97
C ALA A 118 6.31 -4.46 4.17
N HIS A 119 5.96 -5.46 3.35
CA HIS A 119 6.63 -6.77 3.37
C HIS A 119 8.14 -6.61 3.18
N ARG A 120 8.57 -5.91 2.12
CA ARG A 120 9.99 -5.68 1.85
C ARG A 120 10.65 -4.82 2.93
N LEU A 121 9.96 -3.83 3.49
CA LEU A 121 10.41 -3.04 4.62
C LEU A 121 10.74 -3.91 5.84
N GLY A 122 9.83 -4.82 6.20
CA GLY A 122 10.06 -5.75 7.31
C GLY A 122 11.19 -6.76 7.05
N MET A 123 11.40 -7.16 5.79
CA MET A 123 12.49 -8.07 5.41
C MET A 123 13.87 -7.41 5.43
N ASP A 124 13.97 -6.18 4.94
CA ASP A 124 15.26 -5.47 4.78
C ASP A 124 15.60 -4.59 6.00
N HIS A 125 14.59 -4.11 6.75
CA HIS A 125 14.76 -3.22 7.91
C HIS A 125 13.97 -3.71 9.14
N PRO A 126 14.19 -4.96 9.61
CA PRO A 126 13.38 -5.54 10.68
C PRO A 126 13.44 -4.76 12.01
N GLN A 127 14.52 -4.01 12.26
CA GLN A 127 14.69 -3.20 13.46
C GLN A 127 13.83 -1.91 13.43
N ALA A 128 13.40 -1.46 12.26
CA ALA A 128 12.57 -0.27 12.13
C ALA A 128 11.08 -0.55 12.35
N VAL A 129 10.63 -1.80 12.21
CA VAL A 129 9.22 -2.18 12.26
C VAL A 129 8.91 -2.98 13.52
N ARG A 130 8.04 -2.43 14.39
CA ARG A 130 7.61 -3.13 15.62
C ARG A 130 6.51 -4.14 15.36
N LYS A 131 5.46 -3.73 14.67
CA LYS A 131 4.29 -4.56 14.29
C LYS A 131 3.81 -4.14 12.90
N MET A 132 3.16 -5.05 12.20
CA MET A 132 2.69 -4.78 10.84
C MET A 132 1.28 -5.32 10.63
N VAL A 133 0.38 -4.49 10.07
CA VAL A 133 -0.94 -4.89 9.58
C VAL A 133 -0.95 -4.83 8.06
N LEU A 134 -1.32 -5.93 7.42
CA LEU A 134 -1.34 -6.07 5.96
C LEU A 134 -2.78 -6.31 5.50
N LEU A 135 -3.26 -5.44 4.60
CA LEU A 135 -4.64 -5.44 4.15
C LEU A 135 -4.78 -5.98 2.73
N ASP A 136 -5.63 -6.99 2.60
CA ASP A 136 -6.14 -7.64 1.37
C ASP A 136 -5.08 -8.01 0.35
N ILE A 137 -4.00 -8.68 0.81
CA ILE A 137 -2.98 -9.27 -0.06
C ILE A 137 -2.48 -10.63 0.46
N ALA A 138 -1.91 -11.41 -0.45
CA ALA A 138 -0.95 -12.48 -0.17
C ALA A 138 0.45 -12.08 -0.67
N PRO A 139 1.55 -12.75 -0.26
CA PRO A 139 2.90 -12.46 -0.74
C PRO A 139 2.99 -12.44 -2.27
N THR A 140 3.73 -11.49 -2.83
CA THR A 140 3.81 -11.25 -4.29
C THR A 140 4.17 -12.52 -5.06
N LEU A 141 5.20 -13.22 -4.63
CA LEU A 141 5.65 -14.46 -5.26
C LEU A 141 4.56 -15.55 -5.23
N ALA A 142 3.78 -15.65 -4.14
CA ALA A 142 2.69 -16.61 -4.04
C ALA A 142 1.58 -16.31 -5.05
N MET A 143 1.20 -15.02 -5.18
CA MET A 143 0.13 -14.61 -6.08
C MET A 143 0.50 -14.86 -7.55
N TYR A 144 1.73 -14.53 -7.98
CA TYR A 144 2.18 -14.85 -9.34
C TYR A 144 2.32 -16.36 -9.59
N ALA A 145 2.89 -17.11 -8.62
CA ALA A 145 3.10 -18.54 -8.77
C ALA A 145 1.79 -19.37 -8.79
N GLN A 146 0.72 -18.86 -8.20
CA GLN A 146 -0.59 -19.53 -8.11
C GLN A 146 -1.64 -18.85 -9.00
N THR A 147 -1.22 -18.14 -10.06
CA THR A 147 -2.13 -17.51 -11.01
C THR A 147 -3.05 -18.53 -11.64
N THR A 148 -4.34 -18.30 -11.50
CA THR A 148 -5.42 -19.09 -12.13
C THR A 148 -6.21 -18.22 -13.11
N GLU A 149 -7.08 -18.82 -13.93
CA GLU A 149 -8.02 -18.07 -14.78
C GLU A 149 -8.88 -17.10 -13.97
N ALA A 150 -9.41 -17.55 -12.83
CA ALA A 150 -10.24 -16.73 -11.94
C ALA A 150 -9.46 -15.50 -11.44
N PHE A 151 -8.21 -15.70 -11.00
CA PHE A 151 -7.34 -14.59 -10.57
C PHE A 151 -7.02 -13.65 -11.74
N ALA A 152 -6.64 -14.18 -12.91
CA ALA A 152 -6.30 -13.38 -14.08
C ALA A 152 -7.48 -12.52 -14.57
N ARG A 153 -8.70 -13.04 -14.52
CA ARG A 153 -9.93 -12.29 -14.85
C ARG A 153 -10.20 -11.18 -13.83
N ALA A 154 -10.13 -11.49 -12.54
CA ALA A 154 -10.43 -10.54 -11.46
C ALA A 154 -9.35 -9.47 -11.28
N TYR A 155 -8.08 -9.86 -11.49
CA TYR A 155 -6.90 -8.98 -11.37
C TYR A 155 -6.24 -8.71 -12.72
N TRP A 156 -7.06 -8.56 -13.79
CA TRP A 156 -6.60 -8.31 -15.16
C TRP A 156 -5.57 -7.19 -15.27
N HIS A 157 -5.69 -6.16 -14.43
CA HIS A 157 -4.76 -5.02 -14.38
C HIS A 157 -3.33 -5.42 -14.01
N TRP A 158 -3.10 -6.52 -13.26
CA TRP A 158 -1.76 -7.03 -12.99
C TRP A 158 -1.03 -7.43 -14.27
N PHE A 159 -1.76 -8.00 -15.22
CA PHE A 159 -1.21 -8.47 -16.50
C PHE A 159 -1.20 -7.36 -17.57
N PHE A 160 -2.07 -6.39 -17.46
CA PHE A 160 -2.10 -5.20 -18.29
C PHE A 160 -0.96 -4.23 -17.94
N LEU A 161 -0.78 -3.89 -16.67
CA LEU A 161 0.18 -2.90 -16.22
C LEU A 161 1.65 -3.32 -16.39
N ILE A 162 1.93 -4.60 -16.50
CA ILE A 162 3.29 -5.12 -16.76
C ILE A 162 3.67 -5.14 -18.25
N GLN A 163 2.75 -4.80 -19.14
CA GLN A 163 3.06 -4.77 -20.57
C GLN A 163 4.10 -3.70 -20.89
N ALA A 164 4.79 -3.88 -22.02
CA ALA A 164 5.87 -2.98 -22.41
C ALA A 164 5.40 -1.54 -22.61
N HIS A 165 6.23 -0.60 -22.12
CA HIS A 165 6.06 0.84 -22.40
C HIS A 165 6.04 1.07 -23.91
N PRO A 166 5.18 1.98 -24.44
CA PRO A 166 4.26 2.88 -23.75
C PRO A 166 2.79 2.42 -23.79
N MET A 167 2.51 1.14 -24.02
CA MET A 167 1.15 0.70 -24.32
C MET A 167 0.17 0.94 -23.14
N PRO A 168 0.39 0.43 -21.93
CA PRO A 168 -0.56 0.64 -20.85
C PRO A 168 -0.63 2.12 -20.41
N GLU A 169 0.50 2.81 -20.38
CA GLU A 169 0.54 4.24 -20.03
C GLU A 169 -0.32 5.09 -20.97
N ARG A 170 -0.21 4.85 -22.27
CA ARG A 170 -1.00 5.58 -23.28
C ARG A 170 -2.50 5.34 -23.12
N LEU A 171 -2.90 4.11 -22.81
CA LEU A 171 -4.31 3.77 -22.62
C LEU A 171 -4.86 4.41 -21.33
N ILE A 172 -4.09 4.42 -20.25
CA ILE A 172 -4.46 5.08 -19.00
C ILE A 172 -4.53 6.61 -19.19
N GLN A 173 -3.55 7.20 -19.86
CA GLN A 173 -3.48 8.64 -20.10
C GLN A 173 -4.59 9.16 -21.03
N ALA A 174 -5.20 8.30 -21.84
CA ALA A 174 -6.33 8.68 -22.66
C ALA A 174 -7.55 9.11 -21.82
N ASP A 175 -7.81 8.46 -20.69
CA ASP A 175 -8.81 8.86 -19.70
C ASP A 175 -8.44 8.31 -18.31
N PRO A 176 -7.59 9.02 -17.55
CA PRO A 176 -7.18 8.58 -16.21
C PRO A 176 -8.34 8.46 -15.22
N ALA A 177 -9.34 9.33 -15.36
CA ALA A 177 -10.50 9.33 -14.46
C ALA A 177 -11.39 8.10 -14.69
N ALA A 178 -11.64 7.74 -15.95
CA ALA A 178 -12.35 6.52 -16.29
C ALA A 178 -11.59 5.29 -15.81
N TYR A 179 -10.27 5.24 -15.98
CA TYR A 179 -9.46 4.12 -15.49
C TYR A 179 -9.64 3.89 -13.98
N VAL A 180 -9.55 4.97 -13.16
CA VAL A 180 -9.77 4.87 -11.70
C VAL A 180 -11.18 4.36 -11.41
N THR A 181 -12.18 4.95 -12.05
CA THR A 181 -13.60 4.61 -11.84
C THR A 181 -13.90 3.15 -12.21
N ASP A 182 -13.38 2.68 -13.34
CA ASP A 182 -13.62 1.32 -13.83
C ASP A 182 -12.92 0.27 -12.96
N VAL A 183 -11.65 0.52 -12.59
CA VAL A 183 -10.90 -0.41 -11.73
C VAL A 183 -11.53 -0.52 -10.35
N MET A 184 -11.94 0.59 -9.75
CA MET A 184 -12.52 0.61 -8.41
C MET A 184 -13.98 0.15 -8.44
N GLY A 185 -14.76 0.59 -9.43
CA GLY A 185 -16.19 0.30 -9.55
C GLY A 185 -16.52 -1.14 -9.89
N GLN A 186 -15.58 -1.89 -10.47
CA GLN A 186 -15.74 -3.32 -10.76
C GLN A 186 -15.48 -4.23 -9.55
N ARG A 187 -15.07 -3.67 -8.40
CA ARG A 187 -14.89 -4.42 -7.16
C ARG A 187 -16.24 -4.66 -6.45
N SER A 188 -16.23 -5.52 -5.44
CA SER A 188 -17.43 -6.05 -4.76
C SER A 188 -18.48 -5.02 -4.36
N ALA A 189 -18.08 -3.85 -3.88
CA ALA A 189 -18.97 -2.81 -3.37
C ALA A 189 -19.27 -1.69 -4.40
N GLY A 190 -18.72 -1.77 -5.61
CA GLY A 190 -18.78 -0.70 -6.59
C GLY A 190 -18.18 0.61 -6.06
N LEU A 191 -18.75 1.75 -6.44
CA LEU A 191 -18.26 3.06 -6.01
C LEU A 191 -18.94 3.61 -4.74
N ALA A 192 -19.98 2.96 -4.24
CA ALA A 192 -20.77 3.46 -3.12
C ALA A 192 -19.98 3.72 -1.81
N PRO A 193 -18.94 2.96 -1.45
CA PRO A 193 -18.16 3.22 -0.24
C PRO A 193 -17.30 4.48 -0.27
N PHE A 194 -16.97 4.99 -1.45
CA PHE A 194 -15.99 6.07 -1.59
C PHE A 194 -16.59 7.46 -1.37
N ASP A 195 -15.94 8.27 -0.52
CA ASP A 195 -16.23 9.72 -0.45
C ASP A 195 -15.90 10.35 -1.82
N ALA A 196 -16.79 11.19 -2.32
CA ALA A 196 -16.64 11.84 -3.64
C ALA A 196 -15.32 12.65 -3.72
N ARG A 197 -14.86 13.25 -2.60
CA ARG A 197 -13.60 14.02 -2.56
C ARG A 197 -12.39 13.08 -2.62
N ALA A 198 -12.45 11.91 -1.98
CA ALA A 198 -11.39 10.91 -2.05
C ALA A 198 -11.30 10.34 -3.47
N LEU A 199 -12.43 10.01 -4.09
CA LEU A 199 -12.47 9.54 -5.47
C LEU A 199 -11.91 10.60 -6.45
N ALA A 200 -12.30 11.85 -6.29
CA ALA A 200 -11.76 12.95 -7.08
C ALA A 200 -10.25 13.13 -6.91
N GLU A 201 -9.72 12.88 -5.69
CA GLU A 201 -8.29 12.93 -5.42
C GLU A 201 -7.53 11.79 -6.13
N TYR A 202 -8.05 10.57 -6.15
CA TYR A 202 -7.45 9.47 -6.90
C TYR A 202 -7.39 9.77 -8.41
N GLN A 203 -8.48 10.30 -8.96
CA GLN A 203 -8.58 10.71 -10.37
C GLN A 203 -7.59 11.85 -10.68
N ARG A 204 -7.54 12.89 -9.83
CA ARG A 204 -6.60 14.01 -9.97
C ARG A 204 -5.14 13.51 -10.01
N CYS A 205 -4.78 12.65 -9.06
CA CYS A 205 -3.42 12.17 -8.92
C CYS A 205 -2.98 11.29 -10.09
N LEU A 206 -3.86 10.46 -10.63
CA LEU A 206 -3.52 9.63 -11.80
C LEU A 206 -3.38 10.48 -13.09
N ALA A 207 -4.02 11.63 -13.15
CA ALA A 207 -3.88 12.58 -14.26
C ALA A 207 -2.57 13.39 -14.23
N LEU A 208 -1.80 13.33 -13.13
CA LEU A 208 -0.53 14.06 -13.03
C LEU A 208 0.53 13.49 -13.99
N PRO A 209 1.43 14.35 -14.52
CA PRO A 209 2.54 13.89 -15.35
C PRO A 209 3.36 12.79 -14.66
N GLY A 210 3.66 11.73 -15.39
CA GLY A 210 4.44 10.59 -14.88
C GLY A 210 3.64 9.58 -14.02
N ALA A 211 2.39 9.86 -13.64
CA ALA A 211 1.62 8.99 -12.74
C ALA A 211 1.32 7.62 -13.38
N ALA A 212 0.85 7.59 -14.62
CA ALA A 212 0.62 6.33 -15.33
C ALA A 212 1.93 5.53 -15.51
N HIS A 213 3.05 6.23 -15.78
CA HIS A 213 4.36 5.58 -15.87
C HIS A 213 4.77 4.97 -14.52
N GLY A 214 4.75 5.76 -13.45
CA GLY A 214 5.11 5.27 -12.11
C GLY A 214 4.27 4.09 -11.66
N LEU A 215 2.97 4.13 -11.94
CA LEU A 215 2.04 3.03 -11.68
C LEU A 215 2.42 1.76 -12.45
N CYS A 216 2.74 1.86 -13.75
CA CYS A 216 3.17 0.70 -14.55
C CYS A 216 4.54 0.17 -14.10
N GLU A 217 5.48 1.05 -13.78
CA GLU A 217 6.82 0.67 -13.31
C GLU A 217 6.77 -0.08 -11.96
N ASP A 218 5.88 0.32 -11.05
CA ASP A 218 5.64 -0.40 -9.80
C ASP A 218 5.18 -1.85 -10.05
N TYR A 219 4.30 -2.09 -11.03
CA TYR A 219 3.86 -3.43 -11.40
C TYR A 219 4.93 -4.22 -12.16
N ARG A 220 5.68 -3.58 -13.06
CA ARG A 220 6.81 -4.21 -13.78
C ARG A 220 7.89 -4.67 -12.81
N ALA A 221 8.25 -3.84 -11.83
CA ALA A 221 9.18 -4.21 -10.77
C ALA A 221 8.65 -5.42 -9.97
N ALA A 222 7.36 -5.43 -9.62
CA ALA A 222 6.73 -6.53 -8.89
C ALA A 222 6.73 -7.85 -9.67
N ALA A 223 6.61 -7.81 -10.99
CA ALA A 223 6.62 -9.00 -11.86
C ALA A 223 8.03 -9.46 -12.25
N SER A 224 9.07 -8.76 -11.85
CA SER A 224 10.46 -9.02 -12.24
C SER A 224 11.41 -9.02 -11.05
N ILE A 225 12.04 -7.89 -10.74
CA ILE A 225 13.09 -7.78 -9.72
C ILE A 225 12.60 -8.16 -8.31
N ASP A 226 11.36 -7.82 -7.95
CA ASP A 226 10.81 -8.16 -6.63
C ASP A 226 10.64 -9.68 -6.46
N LEU A 227 10.28 -10.40 -7.55
CA LEU A 227 10.21 -11.86 -7.52
C LEU A 227 11.59 -12.50 -7.34
N VAL A 228 12.65 -11.86 -7.83
CA VAL A 228 14.04 -12.31 -7.58
C VAL A 228 14.34 -12.18 -6.09
N HIS A 229 14.09 -11.02 -5.50
CA HIS A 229 14.30 -10.78 -4.07
C HIS A 229 13.49 -11.77 -3.20
N ASP A 230 12.21 -12.01 -3.53
CA ASP A 230 11.36 -12.94 -2.77
C ASP A 230 11.86 -14.40 -2.87
N ARG A 231 12.39 -14.82 -4.04
CA ARG A 231 13.00 -16.15 -4.20
C ARG A 231 14.30 -16.30 -3.41
N GLU A 232 15.15 -15.26 -3.41
CA GLU A 232 16.38 -15.23 -2.63
C GLU A 232 16.09 -15.34 -1.13
N ASP A 233 15.11 -14.58 -0.62
CA ASP A 233 14.69 -14.66 0.78
C ASP A 233 14.21 -16.07 1.16
N ARG A 234 13.39 -16.68 0.29
CA ARG A 234 12.92 -18.06 0.50
C ARG A 234 14.08 -19.08 0.50
N ALA A 235 14.99 -18.94 -0.44
CA ALA A 235 16.16 -19.84 -0.54
C ALA A 235 17.05 -19.74 0.69
N GLN A 236 17.13 -18.56 1.32
CA GLN A 236 17.89 -18.31 2.55
C GLN A 236 17.09 -18.59 3.84
N GLY A 237 15.81 -18.98 3.72
CA GLY A 237 14.95 -19.21 4.88
C GLY A 237 14.60 -17.95 5.67
N ARG A 238 14.76 -16.76 5.08
CA ARG A 238 14.45 -15.48 5.71
C ARG A 238 12.94 -15.31 5.87
N ARG A 239 12.53 -14.79 7.02
CA ARG A 239 11.12 -14.53 7.36
C ARG A 239 10.98 -13.21 8.11
N LEU A 240 9.80 -12.59 8.04
CA LEU A 240 9.45 -11.44 8.87
C LEU A 240 9.58 -11.80 10.35
N ALA A 241 10.36 -11.00 11.08
CA ALA A 241 10.67 -11.23 12.49
C ALA A 241 9.61 -10.63 13.42
N MET A 242 8.98 -9.51 13.02
CA MET A 242 7.96 -8.83 13.80
C MET A 242 6.61 -9.54 13.69
N PRO A 243 5.72 -9.37 14.70
CA PRO A 243 4.33 -9.83 14.61
C PRO A 243 3.62 -9.16 13.44
N ILE A 244 2.87 -9.96 12.65
CA ILE A 244 2.02 -9.43 11.59
C ILE A 244 0.56 -9.83 11.80
N GLN A 245 -0.35 -8.91 11.48
CA GLN A 245 -1.78 -9.17 11.37
C GLN A 245 -2.20 -9.02 9.91
N VAL A 246 -2.85 -10.03 9.37
CA VAL A 246 -3.35 -10.05 7.98
C VAL A 246 -4.87 -9.95 8.01
N LEU A 247 -5.42 -8.91 7.40
CA LEU A 247 -6.87 -8.70 7.30
C LEU A 247 -7.25 -8.64 5.82
N TRP A 248 -8.31 -9.34 5.44
CA TRP A 248 -8.75 -9.36 4.04
C TRP A 248 -10.26 -9.28 3.92
N GLY A 249 -10.74 -8.86 2.75
CA GLY A 249 -12.17 -8.79 2.47
C GLY A 249 -12.77 -10.17 2.22
N ALA A 250 -13.80 -10.54 3.00
CA ALA A 250 -14.54 -11.80 2.82
C ALA A 250 -15.18 -11.91 1.42
N GLN A 251 -15.44 -10.77 0.78
CA GLN A 251 -16.02 -10.67 -0.56
C GLN A 251 -14.96 -10.36 -1.63
N GLY A 252 -13.66 -10.28 -1.22
CA GLY A 252 -12.54 -9.91 -2.06
C GLY A 252 -11.94 -11.08 -2.83
N VAL A 253 -11.18 -10.77 -3.87
CA VAL A 253 -10.50 -11.75 -4.73
C VAL A 253 -9.44 -12.53 -3.95
N VAL A 254 -8.80 -11.91 -2.95
CA VAL A 254 -7.79 -12.55 -2.11
C VAL A 254 -8.41 -13.74 -1.35
N GLN A 255 -9.60 -13.54 -0.77
CA GLN A 255 -10.37 -14.64 -0.12
C GLN A 255 -10.70 -15.77 -1.06
N HIS A 256 -11.08 -15.46 -2.30
CA HIS A 256 -11.55 -16.47 -3.26
C HIS A 256 -10.43 -17.24 -3.96
N CYS A 257 -9.26 -16.61 -4.12
CA CYS A 257 -8.15 -17.17 -4.91
C CYS A 257 -7.01 -17.73 -4.07
N PHE A 258 -6.91 -17.33 -2.78
CA PHE A 258 -5.77 -17.66 -1.93
C PHE A 258 -6.22 -18.03 -0.51
N ASP A 259 -5.33 -18.64 0.25
CA ASP A 259 -5.39 -18.76 1.71
C ASP A 259 -4.38 -17.75 2.32
N PRO A 260 -4.83 -16.53 2.67
CA PRO A 260 -3.92 -15.47 3.09
C PRO A 260 -3.07 -15.85 4.30
N LEU A 261 -3.67 -16.47 5.32
CA LEU A 261 -2.92 -16.86 6.52
C LEU A 261 -1.84 -17.88 6.20
N LYS A 262 -2.19 -18.92 5.45
CA LYS A 262 -1.25 -19.98 5.06
C LYS A 262 -0.09 -19.42 4.22
N GLU A 263 -0.38 -18.50 3.31
CA GLU A 263 0.67 -17.91 2.48
C GLU A 263 1.60 -17.01 3.29
N TRP A 264 1.08 -16.21 4.23
CA TRP A 264 1.91 -15.38 5.09
C TRP A 264 2.70 -16.19 6.13
N GLN A 265 2.17 -17.31 6.63
CA GLN A 265 2.89 -18.23 7.53
C GLN A 265 4.15 -18.83 6.90
N LYS A 266 4.24 -18.88 5.57
CA LYS A 266 5.46 -19.33 4.86
C LYS A 266 6.61 -18.32 4.94
N VAL A 267 6.31 -17.03 5.14
CA VAL A 267 7.26 -15.90 5.07
C VAL A 267 7.33 -15.05 6.34
N ALA A 268 6.62 -15.43 7.40
CA ALA A 268 6.63 -14.74 8.69
C ALA A 268 6.62 -15.73 9.85
N HIS A 269 7.19 -15.34 10.99
CA HIS A 269 7.22 -16.18 12.20
C HIS A 269 5.93 -16.12 13.02
N GLN A 270 5.31 -14.94 13.12
CA GLN A 270 4.12 -14.68 13.93
C GLN A 270 3.04 -14.04 13.06
N VAL A 271 2.02 -14.81 12.72
CA VAL A 271 0.93 -14.39 11.84
C VAL A 271 -0.41 -14.61 12.54
N SER A 272 -1.20 -13.56 12.64
CA SER A 272 -2.60 -13.61 13.02
C SER A 272 -3.45 -12.95 11.93
N GLY A 273 -4.76 -13.11 11.97
CA GLY A 273 -5.64 -12.40 11.05
C GLY A 273 -6.97 -13.09 10.81
N GLN A 274 -7.81 -12.41 10.04
CA GLN A 274 -9.14 -12.87 9.69
C GLN A 274 -9.74 -12.09 8.52
N ALA A 275 -10.81 -12.63 7.92
CA ALA A 275 -11.63 -11.93 6.96
C ALA A 275 -12.49 -10.85 7.64
N LEU A 276 -12.71 -9.74 6.93
CA LEU A 276 -13.64 -8.66 7.33
C LEU A 276 -14.83 -8.62 6.37
N PRO A 277 -16.03 -8.15 6.80
CA PRO A 277 -17.25 -8.18 6.00
C PRO A 277 -17.27 -7.08 4.92
N CYS A 278 -16.31 -7.11 3.99
CA CYS A 278 -16.12 -6.13 2.92
C CYS A 278 -15.42 -6.76 1.72
N GLY A 279 -15.15 -5.94 0.70
CA GLY A 279 -14.30 -6.26 -0.43
C GLY A 279 -12.86 -5.82 -0.24
N HIS A 280 -12.25 -5.31 -1.33
CA HIS A 280 -10.82 -5.01 -1.39
C HIS A 280 -10.43 -3.74 -0.62
N TYR A 281 -11.25 -2.70 -0.66
CA TYR A 281 -10.90 -1.37 -0.14
C TYR A 281 -11.30 -1.22 1.34
N ILE A 282 -10.71 -2.07 2.19
CA ILE A 282 -11.12 -2.29 3.60
C ILE A 282 -11.26 -0.98 4.39
N ALA A 283 -10.32 -0.04 4.25
CA ALA A 283 -10.34 1.20 5.01
C ALA A 283 -11.50 2.15 4.64
N GLU A 284 -12.10 1.97 3.46
CA GLU A 284 -13.23 2.74 2.98
C GLU A 284 -14.55 1.99 3.05
N GLU A 285 -14.53 0.65 2.85
CA GLU A 285 -15.70 -0.20 2.89
C GLU A 285 -16.14 -0.55 4.32
N ALA A 286 -15.17 -0.83 5.22
CA ALA A 286 -15.43 -1.30 6.58
C ALA A 286 -14.47 -0.67 7.62
N PRO A 287 -14.42 0.68 7.73
CA PRO A 287 -13.47 1.37 8.61
C PRO A 287 -13.61 0.97 10.07
N ASP A 288 -14.83 0.80 10.59
CA ASP A 288 -15.05 0.42 11.98
C ASP A 288 -14.59 -1.02 12.27
N ALA A 289 -14.85 -1.95 11.35
CA ALA A 289 -14.37 -3.33 11.47
C ALA A 289 -12.85 -3.39 11.41
N LEU A 290 -12.22 -2.58 10.57
CA LEU A 290 -10.77 -2.44 10.50
C LEU A 290 -10.21 -1.92 11.83
N LEU A 291 -10.72 -0.81 12.34
CA LEU A 291 -10.28 -0.20 13.59
C LEU A 291 -10.42 -1.14 14.79
N ALA A 292 -11.52 -1.91 14.87
CA ALA A 292 -11.76 -2.90 15.92
C ALA A 292 -10.68 -3.99 15.97
N GLN A 293 -10.03 -4.30 14.84
CA GLN A 293 -8.93 -5.27 14.77
C GLN A 293 -7.55 -4.63 14.96
N VAL A 294 -7.33 -3.48 14.36
CA VAL A 294 -6.01 -2.84 14.30
C VAL A 294 -5.62 -2.23 15.65
N LEU A 295 -6.54 -1.55 16.33
CA LEU A 295 -6.23 -0.88 17.59
C LEU A 295 -5.74 -1.85 18.69
N PRO A 296 -6.42 -2.96 18.99
CA PRO A 296 -5.92 -3.92 19.99
C PRO A 296 -4.57 -4.54 19.59
N PHE A 297 -4.35 -4.80 18.30
CA PHE A 297 -3.12 -5.40 17.83
C PHE A 297 -1.92 -4.44 17.94
N LEU A 298 -2.08 -3.18 17.53
CA LEU A 298 -1.02 -2.18 17.54
C LEU A 298 -0.79 -1.56 18.93
N SER A 299 -1.80 -1.57 19.82
CA SER A 299 -1.63 -1.05 21.17
C SER A 299 -0.46 -1.72 21.88
N PRO A 300 0.28 -0.98 22.75
CA PRO A 300 1.27 -1.60 23.63
C PRO A 300 0.60 -2.69 24.46
N THR A 301 1.22 -3.85 24.56
CA THR A 301 0.79 -4.86 25.55
C THR A 301 0.87 -4.22 26.93
N PRO A 302 -0.19 -4.25 27.76
CA PRO A 302 -0.07 -3.81 29.13
C PRO A 302 1.10 -4.54 29.80
N ALA A 303 1.98 -3.77 30.46
CA ALA A 303 3.11 -4.31 31.19
C ALA A 303 2.65 -5.19 32.36
#